data_94316fb78af69d4f0b1161769a957354
#
_entry.id   94316fb78af69d4f0b1161769a957354
#
_cell.length_a   1.000
_cell.length_b   1.000
_cell.length_c   1.000
_cell.angle_alpha   90.00
_cell.angle_beta   90.00
_cell.angle_gamma   90.00
#
_symmetry.space_group_name_H-M   'P 1'
#
loop_
_entity.id
_entity.type
_entity.pdbx_description
1 polymer ?
#
loop_
_entity_poly.entity_id
_entity_poly.type
_entity_poly.pdbx_seq_one_letter_code
_entity_poly.pdbx_strand_id
1 'polypeptide(L)'
;MGAAPDIAVHGWPRRPTMAPVRVLIVDDSPTVRAVLSRVIEAEADLELAAAQGSAEGALARLVEWAPDVILLDLDMPGMGGLDAIPRMIELAAPARILVVSSLTVRGAEHTLRALSLGAADTLAKPRPGEFDDEYRATLLRKIRLLGRVAKRARLKALPPLPTALRIHKGDRPRILAVGASTGGIHALGQLLGALPGAVSLPIIITQHLPGSFMDAFVRQLQCASARTASVAVEGMPILARQIFVAPGDAHLTVVAGRDGQPVARLHDGPTPSGCRPSVDPMFESCARLFGSNAMGIVLSGMGRDGAEGAARIAAAGGTIMAQDAATSAVWGMPGAVASAGLASAVLPPDQLALRVVAAVSGA
;
A
#
# COMPACT_ATOMS: atom_id res chain seq x y z
N MET A 1 24.29 -30.20 -56.67
CA MET A 1 24.14 -28.82 -56.20
C MET A 1 22.68 -28.62 -55.88
N GLY A 2 22.31 -28.81 -54.62
CA GLY A 2 20.94 -28.64 -54.12
C GLY A 2 20.88 -27.35 -53.28
N ALA A 3 20.03 -26.44 -53.68
CA ALA A 3 19.79 -25.18 -52.94
C ALA A 3 19.05 -25.48 -51.66
N ALA A 4 19.54 -24.95 -50.53
CA ALA A 4 18.86 -24.97 -49.24
C ALA A 4 17.65 -24.03 -49.25
N PRO A 5 16.51 -24.39 -48.62
CA PRO A 5 15.36 -23.49 -48.55
C PRO A 5 15.61 -22.35 -47.56
N ASP A 6 15.27 -21.17 -48.02
CA ASP A 6 15.30 -19.91 -47.28
C ASP A 6 14.25 -19.97 -46.14
N ILE A 7 14.70 -20.05 -44.89
CA ILE A 7 13.80 -20.02 -43.72
C ILE A 7 13.48 -18.57 -43.43
N ALA A 8 12.31 -18.13 -43.88
CA ALA A 8 11.74 -16.82 -43.51
C ALA A 8 11.57 -16.73 -41.97
N VAL A 9 12.35 -15.87 -41.36
CA VAL A 9 12.24 -15.53 -39.94
C VAL A 9 10.92 -14.81 -39.74
N HIS A 10 9.89 -15.56 -39.30
CA HIS A 10 8.61 -14.99 -38.91
C HIS A 10 8.84 -14.09 -37.71
N GLY A 11 8.69 -12.76 -37.93
CA GLY A 11 8.78 -11.76 -36.92
C GLY A 11 7.79 -12.05 -35.78
N TRP A 12 8.32 -12.18 -34.57
CA TRP A 12 7.54 -12.28 -33.34
C TRP A 12 6.52 -11.15 -33.30
N PRO A 13 5.22 -11.40 -33.00
CA PRO A 13 4.23 -10.34 -32.93
C PRO A 13 4.69 -9.31 -31.89
N ARG A 14 4.85 -8.05 -32.31
CA ARG A 14 5.16 -6.94 -31.39
C ARG A 14 4.07 -6.94 -30.34
N ARG A 15 4.46 -7.02 -29.06
CA ARG A 15 3.52 -6.84 -27.94
C ARG A 15 2.72 -5.56 -28.21
N PRO A 16 1.38 -5.58 -28.08
CA PRO A 16 0.59 -4.38 -28.26
C PRO A 16 1.15 -3.29 -27.34
N THR A 17 1.60 -2.18 -27.91
CA THR A 17 2.06 -1.02 -27.17
C THR A 17 0.84 -0.49 -26.42
N MET A 18 0.83 -0.64 -25.10
CA MET A 18 -0.21 -0.01 -24.27
C MET A 18 -0.15 1.50 -24.48
N ALA A 19 -1.32 2.13 -24.64
CA ALA A 19 -1.40 3.59 -24.73
C ALA A 19 -0.61 4.24 -23.58
N PRO A 20 0.06 5.40 -23.79
CA PRO A 20 0.87 6.06 -22.77
C PRO A 20 0.04 6.39 -21.51
N VAL A 21 0.67 6.36 -20.33
CA VAL A 21 0.03 6.74 -19.06
C VAL A 21 -0.18 8.25 -19.06
N ARG A 22 -1.43 8.68 -18.90
CA ARG A 22 -1.81 10.10 -18.88
C ARG A 22 -1.62 10.67 -17.47
N VAL A 23 -0.77 11.70 -17.36
CA VAL A 23 -0.40 12.32 -16.09
C VAL A 23 -0.90 13.76 -16.02
N LEU A 24 -1.62 14.09 -14.95
CA LEU A 24 -1.98 15.46 -14.58
C LEU A 24 -1.06 15.94 -13.46
N ILE A 25 -0.50 17.14 -13.60
CA ILE A 25 0.27 17.80 -12.54
C ILE A 25 -0.59 18.92 -11.94
N VAL A 26 -0.68 18.96 -10.60
CA VAL A 26 -1.38 20.01 -9.84
C VAL A 26 -0.43 20.49 -8.73
N ASP A 27 0.19 21.65 -8.93
CA ASP A 27 1.18 22.25 -8.02
C ASP A 27 1.20 23.77 -8.27
N ASP A 28 1.23 24.61 -7.25
CA ASP A 28 1.18 26.06 -7.40
C ASP A 28 2.51 26.66 -7.91
N SER A 29 3.63 25.95 -7.70
CA SER A 29 4.97 26.39 -8.15
C SER A 29 5.16 26.21 -9.66
N PRO A 30 5.33 27.29 -10.43
CA PRO A 30 5.61 27.18 -11.88
C PRO A 30 6.89 26.40 -12.18
N THR A 31 7.89 26.53 -11.30
CA THR A 31 9.18 25.83 -11.45
C THR A 31 9.01 24.32 -11.30
N VAL A 32 8.28 23.87 -10.26
CA VAL A 32 8.00 22.44 -10.03
C VAL A 32 7.21 21.88 -11.21
N ARG A 33 6.16 22.57 -11.65
CA ARG A 33 5.39 22.16 -12.83
C ARG A 33 6.26 21.99 -14.07
N ALA A 34 7.13 22.97 -14.35
CA ALA A 34 8.01 22.91 -15.52
C ALA A 34 9.01 21.73 -15.45
N VAL A 35 9.58 21.47 -14.28
CA VAL A 35 10.51 20.35 -14.08
C VAL A 35 9.79 19.01 -14.25
N LEU A 36 8.66 18.82 -13.57
CA LEU A 36 7.88 17.58 -13.66
C LEU A 36 7.35 17.33 -15.07
N SER A 37 6.90 18.39 -15.79
CA SER A 37 6.46 18.30 -17.19
C SER A 37 7.58 17.76 -18.09
N ARG A 38 8.79 18.33 -18.00
CA ARG A 38 9.95 17.87 -18.78
C ARG A 38 10.30 16.41 -18.51
N VAL A 39 10.20 15.98 -17.24
CA VAL A 39 10.46 14.57 -16.87
C VAL A 39 9.45 13.64 -17.52
N ILE A 40 8.17 14.00 -17.51
CA ILE A 40 7.11 13.20 -18.09
C ILE A 40 7.21 13.16 -19.61
N GLU A 41 7.40 14.31 -20.25
CA GLU A 41 7.51 14.45 -21.71
C GLU A 41 8.75 13.76 -22.29
N ALA A 42 9.80 13.53 -21.48
CA ALA A 42 10.98 12.78 -21.90
C ALA A 42 10.76 11.27 -22.02
N GLU A 43 9.63 10.75 -21.51
CA GLU A 43 9.36 9.30 -21.46
C GLU A 43 8.29 8.91 -22.49
N ALA A 44 8.63 8.05 -23.44
CA ALA A 44 7.73 7.66 -24.53
C ALA A 44 6.46 6.89 -24.09
N ASP A 45 6.46 6.34 -22.88
CA ASP A 45 5.33 5.60 -22.30
C ASP A 45 4.45 6.46 -21.38
N LEU A 46 4.75 7.77 -21.27
CA LEU A 46 3.97 8.75 -20.51
C LEU A 46 3.44 9.86 -21.41
N GLU A 47 2.33 10.46 -21.02
CA GLU A 47 1.70 11.61 -21.68
C GLU A 47 1.34 12.67 -20.64
N LEU A 48 1.78 13.89 -20.80
CA LEU A 48 1.34 15.01 -19.97
C LEU A 48 -0.07 15.44 -20.42
N ALA A 49 -1.08 15.09 -19.63
CA ALA A 49 -2.48 15.47 -19.92
C ALA A 49 -2.72 16.96 -19.69
N ALA A 50 -2.19 17.51 -18.59
CA ALA A 50 -2.18 18.92 -18.26
C ALA A 50 -1.25 19.24 -17.08
N ALA A 51 -0.94 20.53 -16.87
CA ALA A 51 -0.28 21.05 -15.68
C ALA A 51 -1.05 22.28 -15.17
N GLN A 52 -1.56 22.21 -13.93
CA GLN A 52 -2.42 23.21 -13.31
C GLN A 52 -1.77 23.81 -12.07
N GLY A 53 -2.00 25.11 -11.84
CA GLY A 53 -1.47 25.85 -10.70
C GLY A 53 -2.42 25.90 -9.50
N SER A 54 -3.61 25.27 -9.57
CA SER A 54 -4.58 25.24 -8.48
C SER A 54 -5.47 24.01 -8.55
N ALA A 55 -6.01 23.61 -7.40
CA ALA A 55 -6.94 22.50 -7.30
C ALA A 55 -8.27 22.78 -8.00
N GLU A 56 -8.77 24.02 -7.92
CA GLU A 56 -10.00 24.48 -8.58
C GLU A 56 -9.86 24.39 -10.11
N GLY A 57 -8.74 24.86 -10.65
CA GLY A 57 -8.46 24.77 -12.08
C GLY A 57 -8.36 23.33 -12.56
N ALA A 58 -7.79 22.46 -11.74
CA ALA A 58 -7.74 21.03 -12.03
C ALA A 58 -9.12 20.39 -12.03
N LEU A 59 -9.94 20.61 -10.99
CA LEU A 59 -11.28 20.06 -10.85
C LEU A 59 -12.22 20.46 -11.99
N ALA A 60 -12.11 21.71 -12.46
CA ALA A 60 -12.97 22.24 -13.53
C ALA A 60 -12.88 21.47 -14.86
N ARG A 61 -11.72 20.85 -15.15
CA ARG A 61 -11.47 20.13 -16.41
C ARG A 61 -10.99 18.70 -16.25
N LEU A 62 -11.08 18.16 -15.04
CA LEU A 62 -10.54 16.86 -14.69
C LEU A 62 -11.11 15.71 -15.52
N VAL A 63 -12.42 15.76 -15.77
CA VAL A 63 -13.14 14.76 -16.59
C VAL A 63 -12.69 14.81 -18.06
N GLU A 64 -12.44 16.01 -18.60
CA GLU A 64 -11.96 16.19 -19.97
C GLU A 64 -10.56 15.60 -20.16
N TRP A 65 -9.66 15.86 -19.24
CA TRP A 65 -8.28 15.35 -19.33
C TRP A 65 -8.17 13.86 -19.08
N ALA A 66 -9.12 13.27 -18.35
CA ALA A 66 -9.17 11.84 -18.05
C ALA A 66 -7.80 11.24 -17.70
N PRO A 67 -7.09 11.76 -16.68
CA PRO A 67 -5.76 11.28 -16.31
C PRO A 67 -5.81 9.85 -15.78
N ASP A 68 -4.68 9.14 -15.84
CA ASP A 68 -4.48 7.87 -15.16
C ASP A 68 -3.81 8.11 -13.79
N VAL A 69 -2.95 9.13 -13.72
CA VAL A 69 -2.24 9.52 -12.48
C VAL A 69 -2.35 11.04 -12.30
N ILE A 70 -2.60 11.47 -11.08
CA ILE A 70 -2.60 12.86 -10.66
C ILE A 70 -1.43 13.05 -9.69
N LEU A 71 -0.44 13.87 -10.07
CA LEU A 71 0.59 14.37 -9.16
C LEU A 71 0.01 15.59 -8.45
N LEU A 72 -0.16 15.52 -7.13
CA LEU A 72 -0.87 16.54 -6.36
C LEU A 72 0.01 17.10 -5.26
N ASP A 73 0.22 18.41 -5.29
CA ASP A 73 0.72 19.15 -4.13
C ASP A 73 -0.40 19.36 -3.10
N LEU A 74 -0.06 19.29 -1.82
CA LEU A 74 -1.01 19.54 -0.74
C LEU A 74 -1.05 21.00 -0.31
N ASP A 75 0.08 21.69 -0.39
CA ASP A 75 0.27 23.04 0.17
C ASP A 75 0.08 24.10 -0.93
N MET A 76 -1.16 24.28 -1.39
CA MET A 76 -1.53 25.25 -2.43
C MET A 76 -2.46 26.34 -1.86
N PRO A 77 -2.40 27.60 -2.40
CA PRO A 77 -3.39 28.65 -2.08
C PRO A 77 -4.81 28.24 -2.51
N GLY A 78 -5.82 28.83 -1.87
CA GLY A 78 -7.24 28.56 -2.19
C GLY A 78 -7.71 27.24 -1.64
N MET A 79 -8.36 26.43 -2.46
CA MET A 79 -8.65 25.03 -2.11
C MET A 79 -7.33 24.25 -2.08
N GLY A 80 -6.81 23.94 -0.93
CA GLY A 80 -5.61 23.12 -0.78
C GLY A 80 -5.78 21.74 -1.42
N GLY A 81 -4.65 21.10 -1.77
CA GLY A 81 -4.68 19.77 -2.36
C GLY A 81 -5.41 18.73 -1.49
N LEU A 82 -5.30 18.85 -0.17
CA LEU A 82 -5.96 17.95 0.78
C LEU A 82 -7.49 17.96 0.64
N ASP A 83 -8.10 19.13 0.53
CA ASP A 83 -9.55 19.30 0.43
C ASP A 83 -10.08 18.90 -0.96
N ALA A 84 -9.20 18.90 -1.96
CA ALA A 84 -9.54 18.50 -3.34
C ALA A 84 -9.58 16.98 -3.53
N ILE A 85 -8.87 16.18 -2.71
CA ILE A 85 -8.73 14.72 -2.90
C ILE A 85 -10.07 14.00 -3.04
N PRO A 86 -11.07 14.18 -2.16
CA PRO A 86 -12.33 13.43 -2.27
C PRO A 86 -13.04 13.68 -3.61
N ARG A 87 -13.09 14.94 -4.06
CA ARG A 87 -13.68 15.30 -5.35
C ARG A 87 -12.88 14.81 -6.54
N MET A 88 -11.53 14.83 -6.45
CA MET A 88 -10.69 14.28 -7.50
C MET A 88 -10.88 12.77 -7.66
N ILE A 89 -11.01 12.03 -6.56
CA ILE A 89 -11.29 10.59 -6.59
C ILE A 89 -12.65 10.33 -7.24
N GLU A 90 -13.68 11.07 -6.87
CA GLU A 90 -15.02 10.92 -7.42
C GLU A 90 -15.06 11.19 -8.93
N LEU A 91 -14.48 12.31 -9.37
CA LEU A 91 -14.57 12.79 -10.76
C LEU A 91 -13.61 12.06 -11.72
N ALA A 92 -12.44 11.63 -11.24
CA ALA A 92 -11.40 11.05 -12.08
C ALA A 92 -11.30 9.53 -11.98
N ALA A 93 -12.19 8.84 -11.26
CA ALA A 93 -12.11 7.39 -11.15
C ALA A 93 -11.95 6.74 -12.55
N PRO A 94 -11.01 5.81 -12.72
CA PRO A 94 -10.17 5.14 -11.72
C PRO A 94 -8.75 5.73 -11.56
N ALA A 95 -8.52 7.01 -11.85
CA ALA A 95 -7.21 7.65 -11.67
C ALA A 95 -6.65 7.43 -10.26
N ARG A 96 -5.32 7.46 -10.14
CA ARG A 96 -4.62 7.32 -8.87
C ARG A 96 -3.91 8.63 -8.51
N ILE A 97 -4.06 9.08 -7.27
CA ILE A 97 -3.41 10.30 -6.78
C ILE A 97 -2.07 9.92 -6.15
N LEU A 98 -0.98 10.51 -6.65
CA LEU A 98 0.35 10.49 -6.04
C LEU A 98 0.58 11.87 -5.42
N VAL A 99 0.63 11.93 -4.11
CA VAL A 99 0.89 13.17 -3.37
C VAL A 99 2.38 13.50 -3.46
N VAL A 100 2.70 14.75 -3.81
CA VAL A 100 4.07 15.28 -3.80
C VAL A 100 4.15 16.37 -2.73
N SER A 101 4.73 16.06 -1.57
CA SER A 101 4.67 16.94 -0.40
C SER A 101 6.02 17.16 0.27
N SER A 102 6.13 18.24 1.06
CA SER A 102 7.33 18.54 1.85
C SER A 102 7.53 17.57 3.02
N LEU A 103 8.81 17.23 3.34
CA LEU A 103 9.18 16.36 4.47
C LEU A 103 9.23 17.12 5.82
N THR A 104 8.33 18.05 6.07
CA THR A 104 8.19 18.69 7.37
C THR A 104 7.28 17.88 8.29
N VAL A 105 7.34 18.09 9.61
CA VAL A 105 6.43 17.44 10.58
C VAL A 105 4.97 17.71 10.21
N ARG A 106 4.62 18.96 9.86
CA ARG A 106 3.30 19.33 9.37
C ARG A 106 2.97 18.68 8.03
N GLY A 107 3.95 18.61 7.12
CA GLY A 107 3.81 17.91 5.84
C GLY A 107 3.54 16.41 6.03
N ALA A 108 4.13 15.76 7.04
CA ALA A 108 3.86 14.36 7.35
C ALA A 108 2.40 14.14 7.79
N GLU A 109 1.83 15.00 8.62
CA GLU A 109 0.42 14.91 9.04
C GLU A 109 -0.54 15.12 7.87
N HIS A 110 -0.30 16.15 7.04
CA HIS A 110 -1.10 16.40 5.82
C HIS A 110 -1.01 15.23 4.84
N THR A 111 0.20 14.69 4.64
CA THR A 111 0.43 13.54 3.76
C THR A 111 -0.33 12.30 4.23
N LEU A 112 -0.26 11.97 5.53
CA LEU A 112 -0.99 10.83 6.08
C LEU A 112 -2.50 11.03 5.98
N ARG A 113 -3.00 12.25 6.21
CA ARG A 113 -4.40 12.57 6.01
C ARG A 113 -4.81 12.41 4.55
N ALA A 114 -3.98 12.86 3.61
CA ALA A 114 -4.21 12.64 2.18
C ALA A 114 -4.29 11.15 1.82
N LEU A 115 -3.38 10.34 2.35
CA LEU A 115 -3.39 8.88 2.17
C LEU A 115 -4.63 8.25 2.80
N SER A 116 -5.11 8.73 3.96
CA SER A 116 -6.36 8.23 4.55
C SER A 116 -7.59 8.58 3.74
N LEU A 117 -7.59 9.73 3.06
CA LEU A 117 -8.66 10.15 2.16
C LEU A 117 -8.67 9.37 0.83
N GLY A 118 -7.68 8.52 0.58
CA GLY A 118 -7.63 7.66 -0.59
C GLY A 118 -6.56 8.01 -1.63
N ALA A 119 -5.65 8.95 -1.34
CA ALA A 119 -4.44 9.08 -2.15
C ALA A 119 -3.66 7.76 -2.14
N ALA A 120 -3.18 7.35 -3.31
CA ALA A 120 -2.60 6.01 -3.47
C ALA A 120 -1.21 5.92 -2.87
N ASP A 121 -0.39 6.95 -3.03
CA ASP A 121 0.99 6.96 -2.55
C ASP A 121 1.50 8.39 -2.37
N THR A 122 2.70 8.52 -1.83
CA THR A 122 3.38 9.80 -1.61
C THR A 122 4.80 9.78 -2.16
N LEU A 123 5.28 10.96 -2.53
CA LEU A 123 6.68 11.23 -2.88
C LEU A 123 7.10 12.54 -2.20
N ALA A 124 8.27 12.55 -1.59
CA ALA A 124 8.81 13.76 -1.01
C ALA A 124 9.12 14.79 -2.11
N LYS A 125 8.80 16.09 -1.89
CA LYS A 125 9.31 17.16 -2.77
C LYS A 125 10.84 17.21 -2.65
N PRO A 126 11.57 17.24 -3.78
CA PRO A 126 13.01 17.35 -3.73
C PRO A 126 13.40 18.76 -3.23
N ARG A 127 14.43 18.84 -2.41
CA ARG A 127 15.04 20.12 -2.07
C ARG A 127 15.82 20.64 -3.28
N PRO A 128 16.17 21.93 -3.32
CA PRO A 128 17.05 22.46 -4.35
C PRO A 128 18.36 21.64 -4.40
N GLY A 129 18.66 21.03 -5.58
CA GLY A 129 19.79 20.17 -5.80
C GLY A 129 19.56 18.67 -5.58
N GLU A 130 18.42 18.24 -5.03
CA GLU A 130 18.06 16.83 -4.81
C GLU A 130 17.21 16.24 -5.97
N PHE A 131 17.02 16.97 -7.05
CA PHE A 131 16.36 16.47 -8.26
C PHE A 131 17.37 15.67 -9.11
N ASP A 132 17.82 14.55 -8.55
CA ASP A 132 18.80 13.67 -9.14
C ASP A 132 18.14 12.49 -9.90
N ASP A 133 18.98 11.62 -10.45
CA ASP A 133 18.53 10.45 -11.22
C ASP A 133 17.78 9.44 -10.33
N GLU A 134 18.08 9.35 -9.04
CA GLU A 134 17.42 8.44 -8.10
C GLU A 134 15.99 8.92 -7.81
N TYR A 135 15.82 10.24 -7.55
CA TYR A 135 14.50 10.84 -7.40
C TYR A 135 13.66 10.64 -8.65
N ARG A 136 14.24 10.95 -9.83
CA ARG A 136 13.58 10.77 -11.13
C ARG A 136 13.14 9.32 -11.34
N ALA A 137 14.02 8.36 -11.09
CA ALA A 137 13.71 6.94 -11.24
C ALA A 137 12.57 6.51 -10.29
N THR A 138 12.56 7.02 -9.07
CA THR A 138 11.50 6.72 -8.08
C THR A 138 10.16 7.32 -8.49
N LEU A 139 10.12 8.59 -8.94
CA LEU A 139 8.92 9.25 -9.46
C LEU A 139 8.34 8.47 -10.64
N LEU A 140 9.15 8.19 -11.66
CA LEU A 140 8.73 7.47 -12.87
C LEU A 140 8.22 6.06 -12.55
N ARG A 141 8.89 5.35 -11.65
CA ARG A 141 8.45 4.02 -11.19
C ARG A 141 7.06 4.07 -10.54
N LYS A 142 6.80 5.06 -9.66
CA LYS A 142 5.50 5.25 -9.01
C LYS A 142 4.41 5.62 -10.03
N ILE A 143 4.67 6.56 -10.93
CA ILE A 143 3.73 6.96 -12.01
C ILE A 143 3.36 5.74 -12.86
N ARG A 144 4.35 4.98 -13.35
CA ARG A 144 4.11 3.79 -14.19
C ARG A 144 3.28 2.73 -13.47
N LEU A 145 3.58 2.49 -12.20
CA LEU A 145 2.82 1.53 -11.40
C LEU A 145 1.35 1.95 -11.26
N LEU A 146 1.12 3.16 -10.77
CA LEU A 146 -0.22 3.69 -10.51
C LEU A 146 -1.03 3.81 -11.81
N GLY A 147 -0.40 4.27 -12.89
CA GLY A 147 -1.03 4.36 -14.21
C GLY A 147 -1.45 3.00 -14.79
N ARG A 148 -0.63 1.97 -14.62
CA ARG A 148 -1.01 0.60 -15.02
C ARG A 148 -2.22 0.09 -14.26
N VAL A 149 -2.31 0.37 -12.96
CA VAL A 149 -3.47 0.00 -12.14
C VAL A 149 -4.72 0.73 -12.61
N ALA A 150 -4.65 2.05 -12.82
CA ALA A 150 -5.76 2.87 -13.31
C ALA A 150 -6.27 2.38 -14.67
N LYS A 151 -5.37 2.08 -15.60
CA LYS A 151 -5.73 1.55 -16.93
C LYS A 151 -6.41 0.19 -16.86
N ARG A 152 -5.91 -0.73 -16.04
CA ARG A 152 -6.56 -2.03 -15.83
C ARG A 152 -7.96 -1.86 -15.27
N ALA A 153 -8.16 -0.96 -14.32
CA ALA A 153 -9.47 -0.66 -13.76
C ALA A 153 -10.42 -0.06 -14.79
N ARG A 154 -9.96 0.83 -15.70
CA ARG A 154 -10.76 1.34 -16.84
C ARG A 154 -11.22 0.23 -17.78
N LEU A 155 -10.35 -0.73 -18.06
CA LEU A 155 -10.66 -1.86 -18.92
C LEU A 155 -11.56 -2.90 -18.23
N LYS A 156 -11.95 -2.67 -16.95
CA LYS A 156 -12.64 -3.66 -16.10
C LYS A 156 -11.93 -5.02 -16.06
N ALA A 157 -10.63 -5.02 -16.38
CA ALA A 157 -9.79 -6.21 -16.35
C ALA A 157 -9.29 -6.46 -14.92
N LEU A 158 -10.21 -6.82 -14.02
CA LEU A 158 -9.81 -7.31 -12.71
C LEU A 158 -9.02 -8.62 -12.91
N PRO A 159 -7.93 -8.82 -12.16
CA PRO A 159 -7.25 -10.11 -12.17
C PRO A 159 -8.25 -11.19 -11.74
N PRO A 160 -8.16 -12.39 -12.32
CA PRO A 160 -9.03 -13.49 -11.93
C PRO A 160 -8.86 -13.74 -10.43
N LEU A 161 -9.97 -13.92 -9.73
CA LEU A 161 -9.94 -14.39 -8.35
C LEU A 161 -9.21 -15.73 -8.29
N PRO A 162 -8.46 -16.00 -7.22
CA PRO A 162 -7.79 -17.29 -7.06
C PRO A 162 -8.82 -18.41 -7.15
N THR A 163 -8.52 -19.43 -7.93
CA THR A 163 -9.43 -20.55 -8.24
C THR A 163 -9.77 -21.40 -7.01
N ALA A 164 -8.96 -21.30 -5.95
CA ALA A 164 -9.20 -22.00 -4.68
C ALA A 164 -8.77 -21.10 -3.51
N LEU A 165 -9.69 -20.83 -2.61
CA LEU A 165 -9.37 -20.27 -1.30
C LEU A 165 -9.03 -21.44 -0.35
N ARG A 166 -8.05 -21.21 0.54
CA ARG A 166 -7.68 -22.20 1.53
C ARG A 166 -8.82 -22.37 2.54
N ILE A 167 -9.33 -23.60 2.71
CA ILE A 167 -10.27 -23.89 3.78
C ILE A 167 -9.51 -23.81 5.09
N HIS A 168 -9.90 -22.87 5.95
CA HIS A 168 -9.30 -22.70 7.27
C HIS A 168 -10.18 -23.39 8.32
N LYS A 169 -9.55 -24.24 9.13
CA LYS A 169 -10.13 -24.88 10.32
C LYS A 169 -9.30 -24.51 11.56
N GLY A 170 -8.92 -23.23 11.66
CA GLY A 170 -8.00 -22.79 12.70
C GLY A 170 -8.66 -22.55 14.04
N ASP A 171 -7.84 -22.57 15.06
CA ASP A 171 -8.19 -22.15 16.41
C ASP A 171 -8.53 -20.66 16.47
N ARG A 172 -9.13 -20.22 17.58
CA ARG A 172 -9.39 -18.80 17.80
C ARG A 172 -8.08 -18.00 17.73
N PRO A 173 -8.04 -16.92 16.97
CA PRO A 173 -6.82 -16.12 16.86
C PRO A 173 -6.45 -15.48 18.21
N ARG A 174 -5.16 -15.42 18.50
CA ARG A 174 -4.59 -14.75 19.67
C ARG A 174 -3.80 -13.50 19.31
N ILE A 175 -3.50 -13.30 18.02
CA ILE A 175 -2.84 -12.12 17.48
C ILE A 175 -3.36 -11.84 16.07
N LEU A 176 -3.48 -10.56 15.74
CA LEU A 176 -3.73 -10.08 14.37
C LEU A 176 -2.49 -9.35 13.88
N ALA A 177 -1.88 -9.85 12.82
CA ALA A 177 -0.75 -9.21 12.14
C ALA A 177 -1.21 -8.64 10.79
N VAL A 178 -0.90 -7.39 10.50
CA VAL A 178 -1.33 -6.70 9.27
C VAL A 178 -0.14 -6.13 8.53
N GLY A 179 0.02 -6.52 7.27
CA GLY A 179 1.03 -5.99 6.35
C GLY A 179 0.41 -5.07 5.30
N ALA A 180 1.02 -3.90 5.07
CA ALA A 180 0.51 -2.90 4.14
C ALA A 180 1.62 -2.02 3.53
N SER A 181 1.35 -1.38 2.37
CA SER A 181 2.26 -0.46 1.68
C SER A 181 1.48 0.63 0.94
N THR A 182 1.72 0.86 -0.34
CA THR A 182 0.99 1.81 -1.21
C THR A 182 -0.53 1.59 -1.14
N GLY A 183 -1.29 2.61 -0.76
CA GLY A 183 -2.73 2.51 -0.51
C GLY A 183 -3.12 1.85 0.81
N GLY A 184 -2.13 1.37 1.58
CA GLY A 184 -2.34 0.64 2.82
C GLY A 184 -2.95 1.46 3.94
N ILE A 185 -2.63 2.76 4.02
CA ILE A 185 -3.13 3.63 5.09
C ILE A 185 -4.65 3.80 5.01
N HIS A 186 -5.19 3.99 3.80
CA HIS A 186 -6.64 4.03 3.58
C HIS A 186 -7.30 2.69 3.95
N ALA A 187 -6.72 1.59 3.48
CA ALA A 187 -7.22 0.24 3.76
C ALA A 187 -7.16 -0.11 5.26
N LEU A 188 -6.09 0.29 5.97
CA LEU A 188 -5.98 0.15 7.43
C LEU A 188 -7.06 0.96 8.15
N GLY A 189 -7.33 2.19 7.70
CA GLY A 189 -8.42 3.01 8.26
C GLY A 189 -9.78 2.32 8.15
N GLN A 190 -10.10 1.73 7.00
CA GLN A 190 -11.32 0.98 6.78
C GLN A 190 -11.39 -0.31 7.62
N LEU A 191 -10.32 -1.10 7.64
CA LEU A 191 -10.22 -2.33 8.42
C LEU A 191 -10.41 -2.05 9.92
N LEU A 192 -9.64 -1.10 10.47
CA LEU A 192 -9.64 -0.81 11.89
C LEU A 192 -10.91 -0.09 12.34
N GLY A 193 -11.47 0.79 11.50
CA GLY A 193 -12.74 1.47 11.76
C GLY A 193 -13.93 0.52 11.80
N ALA A 194 -13.85 -0.59 11.06
CA ALA A 194 -14.88 -1.64 11.07
C ALA A 194 -14.68 -2.69 12.19
N LEU A 195 -13.55 -2.69 12.90
CA LEU A 195 -13.29 -3.62 14.01
C LEU A 195 -13.91 -3.09 15.32
N PRO A 196 -14.92 -3.78 15.90
CA PRO A 196 -15.50 -3.39 17.18
C PRO A 196 -14.44 -3.28 18.30
N GLY A 197 -14.62 -2.34 19.21
CA GLY A 197 -13.76 -2.19 20.38
C GLY A 197 -13.73 -3.43 21.32
N ALA A 198 -14.74 -4.30 21.22
CA ALA A 198 -14.83 -5.56 21.97
C ALA A 198 -13.81 -6.62 21.48
N VAL A 199 -13.30 -6.53 20.26
CA VAL A 199 -12.25 -7.45 19.78
C VAL A 199 -10.98 -7.23 20.61
N SER A 200 -10.61 -8.22 21.42
CA SER A 200 -9.52 -8.10 22.40
C SER A 200 -8.13 -8.47 21.87
N LEU A 201 -8.00 -8.81 20.59
CA LEU A 201 -6.71 -9.18 20.01
C LEU A 201 -5.69 -8.04 20.09
N PRO A 202 -4.42 -8.33 20.42
CA PRO A 202 -3.33 -7.45 20.06
C PRO A 202 -3.21 -7.39 18.54
N ILE A 203 -2.94 -6.19 18.01
CA ILE A 203 -2.77 -5.95 16.57
C ILE A 203 -1.35 -5.46 16.34
N ILE A 204 -0.61 -6.12 15.48
CA ILE A 204 0.71 -5.67 15.06
C ILE A 204 0.68 -5.30 13.58
N ILE A 205 1.29 -4.17 13.24
CA ILE A 205 1.21 -3.60 11.88
C ILE A 205 2.60 -3.32 11.34
N THR A 206 2.87 -3.79 10.14
CA THR A 206 3.98 -3.32 9.31
C THR A 206 3.42 -2.56 8.12
N GLN A 207 3.61 -1.25 8.11
CA GLN A 207 3.33 -0.36 7.00
C GLN A 207 4.66 0.16 6.45
N HIS A 208 4.89 0.07 5.15
CA HIS A 208 6.09 0.64 4.53
C HIS A 208 6.01 2.17 4.54
N LEU A 209 6.56 2.76 5.57
CA LEU A 209 6.65 4.21 5.78
C LEU A 209 8.01 4.55 6.41
N PRO A 210 8.60 5.71 6.06
CA PRO A 210 9.78 6.23 6.74
C PRO A 210 9.52 6.51 8.23
N GLY A 211 10.57 6.41 9.07
CA GLY A 211 10.48 6.66 10.51
C GLY A 211 9.90 8.04 10.88
N SER A 212 10.16 9.06 10.06
CA SER A 212 9.63 10.42 10.27
C SER A 212 8.10 10.54 10.22
N PHE A 213 7.40 9.52 9.72
CA PHE A 213 5.93 9.48 9.66
C PHE A 213 5.30 8.72 10.84
N MET A 214 6.07 7.96 11.62
CA MET A 214 5.53 7.00 12.57
C MET A 214 4.66 7.63 13.66
N ASP A 215 5.06 8.76 14.25
CA ASP A 215 4.28 9.43 15.30
C ASP A 215 2.91 9.90 14.78
N ALA A 216 2.89 10.50 13.60
CA ALA A 216 1.64 10.94 12.97
C ALA A 216 0.78 9.73 12.54
N PHE A 217 1.40 8.66 12.06
CA PHE A 217 0.70 7.42 11.70
C PHE A 217 0.05 6.74 12.90
N VAL A 218 0.74 6.65 14.03
CA VAL A 218 0.17 6.12 15.28
C VAL A 218 -1.04 6.93 15.72
N ARG A 219 -0.97 8.27 15.71
CA ARG A 219 -2.13 9.13 16.03
C ARG A 219 -3.32 8.86 15.11
N GLN A 220 -3.06 8.67 13.83
CA GLN A 220 -4.12 8.37 12.86
C GLN A 220 -4.78 7.01 13.12
N LEU A 221 -4.00 5.97 13.44
CA LEU A 221 -4.53 4.66 13.80
C LEU A 221 -5.37 4.71 15.07
N GLN A 222 -4.97 5.48 16.08
CA GLN A 222 -5.74 5.71 17.30
C GLN A 222 -7.11 6.35 16.98
N CYS A 223 -7.13 7.39 16.13
CA CYS A 223 -8.38 8.01 15.69
C CYS A 223 -9.29 7.04 14.93
N ALA A 224 -8.72 6.21 14.06
CA ALA A 224 -9.50 5.29 13.23
C ALA A 224 -10.08 4.11 14.01
N SER A 225 -9.43 3.67 15.10
CA SER A 225 -9.75 2.41 15.78
C SER A 225 -10.30 2.58 17.21
N ALA A 226 -10.23 3.77 17.80
CA ALA A 226 -10.47 4.02 19.22
C ALA A 226 -9.63 3.09 20.14
N ARG A 227 -8.44 2.66 19.69
CA ARG A 227 -7.50 1.80 20.42
C ARG A 227 -6.22 2.56 20.71
N THR A 228 -5.54 2.22 21.79
CA THR A 228 -4.18 2.70 22.02
C THR A 228 -3.28 2.11 20.92
N ALA A 229 -2.51 2.98 20.27
CA ALA A 229 -1.48 2.58 19.31
C ALA A 229 -0.14 3.16 19.69
N SER A 230 0.94 2.46 19.41
CA SER A 230 2.31 2.90 19.67
C SER A 230 3.28 2.34 18.64
N VAL A 231 4.39 3.05 18.41
CA VAL A 231 5.54 2.48 17.70
C VAL A 231 6.19 1.46 18.64
N ALA A 232 6.45 0.27 18.12
CA ALA A 232 7.06 -0.79 18.88
C ALA A 232 8.53 -0.44 19.22
N VAL A 233 8.92 -0.71 20.45
CA VAL A 233 10.31 -0.62 20.93
C VAL A 233 10.78 -1.98 21.45
N GLU A 234 12.09 -2.20 21.49
CA GLU A 234 12.68 -3.46 21.93
C GLU A 234 12.18 -3.87 23.32
N GLY A 235 11.71 -5.11 23.46
CA GLY A 235 11.23 -5.65 24.72
C GLY A 235 9.82 -5.19 25.14
N MET A 236 9.12 -4.36 24.33
CA MET A 236 7.78 -3.87 24.65
C MET A 236 6.78 -5.05 24.72
N PRO A 237 6.00 -5.19 25.83
CA PRO A 237 4.96 -6.21 25.93
C PRO A 237 3.85 -6.02 24.87
N ILE A 238 3.46 -7.11 24.21
CA ILE A 238 2.37 -7.12 23.22
C ILE A 238 1.07 -7.39 23.96
N LEU A 239 0.33 -6.34 24.26
CA LEU A 239 -0.87 -6.39 25.10
C LEU A 239 -2.16 -6.44 24.28
N ALA A 240 -3.17 -7.11 24.82
CA ALA A 240 -4.51 -7.17 24.25
C ALA A 240 -5.10 -5.77 24.05
N ARG A 241 -5.95 -5.60 23.01
CA ARG A 241 -6.65 -4.35 22.66
C ARG A 241 -5.75 -3.18 22.27
N GLN A 242 -4.47 -3.40 22.04
CA GLN A 242 -3.51 -2.38 21.60
C GLN A 242 -3.00 -2.67 20.19
N ILE A 243 -2.53 -1.62 19.55
CA ILE A 243 -1.90 -1.64 18.21
C ILE A 243 -0.41 -1.31 18.37
N PHE A 244 0.44 -2.15 17.80
CA PHE A 244 1.89 -1.98 17.78
C PHE A 244 2.35 -1.85 16.34
N VAL A 245 3.04 -0.77 16.02
CA VAL A 245 3.50 -0.48 14.66
C VAL A 245 5.00 -0.72 14.56
N ALA A 246 5.44 -1.38 13.50
CA ALA A 246 6.86 -1.51 13.19
C ALA A 246 7.48 -0.10 13.00
N PRO A 247 8.66 0.19 13.57
CA PRO A 247 9.36 1.44 13.31
C PRO A 247 9.78 1.51 11.82
N GLY A 248 9.97 2.72 11.32
CA GLY A 248 10.26 2.93 9.89
C GLY A 248 11.68 2.52 9.46
N ASP A 249 12.54 2.16 10.41
CA ASP A 249 13.97 1.87 10.21
C ASP A 249 14.39 0.47 10.71
N ALA A 250 13.46 -0.30 11.31
CA ALA A 250 13.72 -1.67 11.76
C ALA A 250 12.52 -2.59 11.51
N HIS A 251 12.76 -3.89 11.44
CA HIS A 251 11.72 -4.92 11.38
C HIS A 251 11.15 -5.19 12.77
N LEU A 252 9.83 -5.36 12.86
CA LEU A 252 9.14 -5.81 14.06
C LEU A 252 8.94 -7.32 14.01
N THR A 253 9.36 -8.02 15.07
CA THR A 253 9.04 -9.43 15.31
C THR A 253 8.49 -9.59 16.71
N VAL A 254 7.84 -10.72 17.01
CA VAL A 254 7.34 -11.08 18.33
C VAL A 254 7.99 -12.35 18.84
N VAL A 255 8.40 -12.33 20.10
CA VAL A 255 9.03 -13.48 20.76
C VAL A 255 8.42 -13.70 22.14
N ALA A 256 8.62 -14.89 22.72
CA ALA A 256 8.25 -15.14 24.11
C ALA A 256 9.21 -14.36 25.04
N GLY A 257 8.67 -13.54 25.93
CA GLY A 257 9.39 -12.92 27.02
C GLY A 257 9.76 -13.92 28.13
N ARG A 258 10.44 -13.46 29.17
CA ARG A 258 10.88 -14.30 30.29
C ARG A 258 9.74 -14.96 31.07
N ASP A 259 8.60 -14.30 31.11
CA ASP A 259 7.38 -14.73 31.76
C ASP A 259 6.40 -15.46 30.80
N GLY A 260 6.84 -15.74 29.58
CA GLY A 260 6.04 -16.35 28.53
C GLY A 260 5.09 -15.37 27.82
N GLN A 261 5.00 -14.10 28.25
CA GLN A 261 4.23 -13.08 27.54
C GLN A 261 4.90 -12.71 26.21
N PRO A 262 4.14 -12.44 25.13
CA PRO A 262 4.71 -11.98 23.89
C PRO A 262 5.30 -10.57 24.05
N VAL A 263 6.51 -10.37 23.54
CA VAL A 263 7.18 -9.07 23.50
C VAL A 263 7.68 -8.75 22.11
N ALA A 264 7.76 -7.45 21.80
CA ALA A 264 8.33 -6.95 20.56
C ALA A 264 9.84 -7.16 20.55
N ARG A 265 10.39 -7.55 19.43
CA ARG A 265 11.82 -7.58 19.13
C ARG A 265 12.07 -6.86 17.82
N LEU A 266 13.06 -5.97 17.82
CA LEU A 266 13.47 -5.22 16.66
C LEU A 266 14.77 -5.76 16.07
N HIS A 267 14.89 -5.74 14.74
CA HIS A 267 16.14 -6.05 14.05
C HIS A 267 16.18 -5.35 12.68
N ASP A 268 17.37 -5.22 12.10
CA ASP A 268 17.65 -4.51 10.85
C ASP A 268 18.24 -5.40 9.75
N GLY A 269 18.20 -6.72 9.96
CA GLY A 269 18.73 -7.71 9.02
C GLY A 269 18.13 -7.60 7.63
N PRO A 270 18.83 -8.07 6.58
CA PRO A 270 18.33 -8.06 5.22
C PRO A 270 17.10 -8.98 5.06
N THR A 271 16.17 -8.60 4.19
CA THR A 271 14.99 -9.40 3.83
C THR A 271 14.96 -9.65 2.32
N PRO A 272 14.34 -10.75 1.85
CA PRO A 272 14.21 -11.04 0.42
C PRO A 272 13.51 -9.93 -0.37
N SER A 273 12.56 -9.23 0.28
CA SER A 273 11.84 -8.10 -0.32
C SER A 273 12.68 -6.84 -0.45
N GLY A 274 13.78 -6.72 0.30
CA GLY A 274 14.58 -5.50 0.44
C GLY A 274 13.84 -4.36 1.16
N CYS A 275 12.61 -4.60 1.67
CA CYS A 275 11.84 -3.61 2.43
C CYS A 275 12.34 -3.52 3.87
N ARG A 276 12.33 -2.30 4.43
CA ARG A 276 12.57 -2.06 5.85
C ARG A 276 11.68 -0.89 6.32
N PRO A 277 10.69 -1.20 7.22
CA PRO A 277 10.34 -2.52 7.75
C PRO A 277 9.83 -3.50 6.69
N SER A 278 9.85 -4.82 6.98
CA SER A 278 9.28 -5.87 6.13
C SER A 278 8.20 -6.64 6.88
N VAL A 279 7.18 -7.08 6.15
CA VAL A 279 6.04 -7.88 6.66
C VAL A 279 6.45 -9.32 6.92
N ASP A 280 7.35 -9.88 6.10
CA ASP A 280 7.74 -11.29 6.20
C ASP A 280 8.30 -11.68 7.57
N PRO A 281 9.27 -10.96 8.19
CA PRO A 281 9.75 -11.29 9.52
C PRO A 281 8.66 -11.23 10.60
N MET A 282 7.75 -10.24 10.51
CA MET A 282 6.64 -10.10 11.43
C MET A 282 5.71 -11.32 11.37
N PHE A 283 5.30 -11.72 10.18
CA PHE A 283 4.44 -12.89 9.97
C PHE A 283 5.12 -14.19 10.38
N GLU A 284 6.41 -14.36 10.04
CA GLU A 284 7.18 -15.54 10.42
C GLU A 284 7.26 -15.69 11.95
N SER A 285 7.51 -14.59 12.67
CA SER A 285 7.55 -14.61 14.14
C SER A 285 6.19 -14.96 14.75
N CYS A 286 5.09 -14.44 14.16
CA CYS A 286 3.73 -14.81 14.57
C CYS A 286 3.45 -16.30 14.34
N ALA A 287 3.83 -16.83 13.18
CA ALA A 287 3.70 -18.26 12.88
C ALA A 287 4.41 -19.13 13.92
N ARG A 288 5.64 -18.74 14.28
CA ARG A 288 6.48 -19.46 15.24
C ARG A 288 5.92 -19.42 16.66
N LEU A 289 5.44 -18.24 17.11
CA LEU A 289 5.00 -18.06 18.49
C LEU A 289 3.55 -18.51 18.73
N PHE A 290 2.65 -18.29 17.76
CA PHE A 290 1.22 -18.50 17.94
C PHE A 290 0.68 -19.69 17.13
N GLY A 291 1.42 -20.24 16.19
CA GLY A 291 1.00 -21.40 15.39
C GLY A 291 -0.36 -21.18 14.71
N SER A 292 -1.31 -22.08 14.94
CA SER A 292 -2.69 -22.02 14.42
C SER A 292 -3.50 -20.83 14.94
N ASN A 293 -3.09 -20.20 16.04
CA ASN A 293 -3.71 -19.00 16.59
C ASN A 293 -3.20 -17.70 15.97
N ALA A 294 -2.27 -17.74 14.99
CA ALA A 294 -1.83 -16.57 14.25
C ALA A 294 -2.83 -16.22 13.15
N MET A 295 -3.19 -14.94 13.05
CA MET A 295 -3.99 -14.40 11.93
C MET A 295 -3.21 -13.29 11.23
N GLY A 296 -3.02 -13.42 9.92
CA GLY A 296 -2.35 -12.43 9.07
C GLY A 296 -3.32 -11.83 8.05
N ILE A 297 -3.23 -10.53 7.83
CA ILE A 297 -3.93 -9.81 6.77
C ILE A 297 -2.91 -9.07 5.91
N VAL A 298 -2.99 -9.23 4.59
CA VAL A 298 -2.19 -8.46 3.65
C VAL A 298 -3.09 -7.49 2.89
N LEU A 299 -2.85 -6.20 3.10
CA LEU A 299 -3.57 -5.11 2.46
C LEU A 299 -2.84 -4.59 1.23
N SER A 300 -3.42 -3.59 0.57
CA SER A 300 -2.88 -2.91 -0.60
C SER A 300 -1.40 -2.58 -0.43
N GLY A 301 -0.62 -2.90 -1.44
CA GLY A 301 0.81 -2.68 -1.46
C GLY A 301 1.49 -3.14 -2.73
N MET A 302 2.61 -2.51 -3.02
CA MET A 302 3.47 -2.87 -4.15
C MET A 302 4.38 -4.05 -3.79
N GLY A 303 4.71 -4.89 -4.76
CA GLY A 303 5.66 -5.99 -4.59
C GLY A 303 5.02 -7.25 -4.06
N ARG A 304 5.78 -8.01 -3.26
CA ARG A 304 5.42 -9.34 -2.76
C ARG A 304 5.73 -9.52 -1.27
N ASP A 305 6.16 -8.48 -0.58
CA ASP A 305 6.48 -8.55 0.84
C ASP A 305 5.28 -9.07 1.64
N GLY A 306 5.53 -9.93 2.59
CA GLY A 306 4.50 -10.65 3.36
C GLY A 306 4.03 -11.96 2.73
N ALA A 307 4.42 -12.30 1.48
CA ALA A 307 4.00 -13.56 0.86
C ALA A 307 4.74 -14.78 1.45
N GLU A 308 6.02 -14.66 1.77
CA GLU A 308 6.80 -15.71 2.42
C GLU A 308 6.35 -15.92 3.86
N GLY A 309 6.18 -14.83 4.61
CA GLY A 309 5.64 -14.87 5.98
C GLY A 309 4.20 -15.41 6.03
N ALA A 310 3.35 -15.07 5.06
CA ALA A 310 2.02 -15.64 4.92
C ALA A 310 2.05 -17.17 4.71
N ALA A 311 3.00 -17.66 3.91
CA ALA A 311 3.21 -19.10 3.75
C ALA A 311 3.61 -19.77 5.07
N ARG A 312 4.41 -19.10 5.93
CA ARG A 312 4.77 -19.61 7.26
C ARG A 312 3.56 -19.68 8.20
N ILE A 313 2.72 -18.62 8.26
CA ILE A 313 1.48 -18.65 9.03
C ILE A 313 0.57 -19.78 8.54
N ALA A 314 0.40 -19.89 7.22
CA ALA A 314 -0.42 -20.92 6.62
C ALA A 314 0.10 -22.34 6.93
N ALA A 315 1.40 -22.57 6.87
CA ALA A 315 2.04 -23.86 7.20
C ALA A 315 1.90 -24.21 8.69
N ALA A 316 1.91 -23.20 9.57
CA ALA A 316 1.67 -23.37 11.02
C ALA A 316 0.19 -23.58 11.38
N GLY A 317 -0.71 -23.67 10.41
CA GLY A 317 -2.16 -23.83 10.64
C GLY A 317 -2.90 -22.53 10.90
N GLY A 318 -2.26 -21.37 10.85
CA GLY A 318 -2.87 -20.07 11.04
C GLY A 318 -3.68 -19.57 9.84
N THR A 319 -4.39 -18.48 10.03
CA THR A 319 -5.27 -17.87 9.03
C THR A 319 -4.55 -16.77 8.27
N ILE A 320 -4.66 -16.77 6.94
CA ILE A 320 -4.22 -15.66 6.10
C ILE A 320 -5.40 -15.14 5.29
N MET A 321 -5.55 -13.82 5.25
CA MET A 321 -6.53 -13.13 4.42
C MET A 321 -5.84 -12.02 3.61
N ALA A 322 -6.44 -11.62 2.49
CA ALA A 322 -5.90 -10.61 1.60
C ALA A 322 -6.97 -9.62 1.17
N GLN A 323 -6.60 -8.37 0.96
CA GLN A 323 -7.47 -7.38 0.34
C GLN A 323 -7.73 -7.75 -1.12
N ASP A 324 -8.93 -7.49 -1.61
CA ASP A 324 -9.31 -7.73 -2.99
C ASP A 324 -8.69 -6.72 -3.98
N ALA A 325 -8.76 -7.04 -5.25
CA ALA A 325 -8.20 -6.20 -6.31
C ALA A 325 -9.03 -4.93 -6.54
N ALA A 326 -10.33 -4.97 -6.28
CA ALA A 326 -11.25 -3.87 -6.58
C ALA A 326 -11.03 -2.68 -5.65
N THR A 327 -10.76 -2.96 -4.36
CA THR A 327 -10.54 -1.92 -3.34
C THR A 327 -9.05 -1.59 -3.12
N SER A 328 -8.14 -2.38 -3.68
CA SER A 328 -6.69 -2.10 -3.57
C SER A 328 -6.27 -0.93 -4.46
N ALA A 329 -5.53 0.02 -3.92
CA ALA A 329 -4.82 1.01 -4.74
C ALA A 329 -3.76 0.33 -5.61
N VAL A 330 -3.06 -0.67 -5.06
CA VAL A 330 -2.11 -1.55 -5.76
C VAL A 330 -2.29 -2.99 -5.25
N TRP A 331 -2.69 -3.90 -6.12
CA TRP A 331 -2.91 -5.31 -5.78
C TRP A 331 -1.65 -6.16 -6.03
N GLY A 332 -0.50 -5.71 -5.49
CA GLY A 332 0.78 -6.41 -5.57
C GLY A 332 0.96 -7.41 -4.42
N MET A 333 1.14 -6.90 -3.20
CA MET A 333 1.28 -7.70 -1.99
C MET A 333 0.08 -8.64 -1.75
N PRO A 334 -1.18 -8.16 -1.71
CA PRO A 334 -2.31 -9.06 -1.51
C PRO A 334 -2.50 -10.02 -2.69
N GLY A 335 -2.21 -9.58 -3.92
CA GLY A 335 -2.26 -10.42 -5.11
C GLY A 335 -1.23 -11.54 -5.10
N ALA A 336 -0.03 -11.31 -4.56
CA ALA A 336 0.99 -12.35 -4.40
C ALA A 336 0.52 -13.46 -3.45
N VAL A 337 -0.09 -13.09 -2.31
CA VAL A 337 -0.66 -14.03 -1.33
C VAL A 337 -1.84 -14.81 -1.92
N ALA A 338 -2.75 -14.10 -2.60
CA ALA A 338 -3.91 -14.73 -3.23
C ALA A 338 -3.52 -15.70 -4.35
N SER A 339 -2.59 -15.28 -5.24
CA SER A 339 -2.11 -16.12 -6.35
C SER A 339 -1.32 -17.34 -5.90
N ALA A 340 -0.69 -17.28 -4.72
CA ALA A 340 -0.03 -18.43 -4.10
C ALA A 340 -1.01 -19.41 -3.41
N GLY A 341 -2.33 -19.14 -3.43
CA GLY A 341 -3.34 -19.99 -2.80
C GLY A 341 -3.27 -20.01 -1.27
N LEU A 342 -2.66 -18.98 -0.65
CA LEU A 342 -2.48 -18.92 0.80
C LEU A 342 -3.68 -18.30 1.53
N ALA A 343 -4.45 -17.45 0.84
CA ALA A 343 -5.56 -16.73 1.42
C ALA A 343 -6.77 -17.64 1.67
N SER A 344 -7.36 -17.54 2.85
CA SER A 344 -8.68 -18.12 3.19
C SER A 344 -9.85 -17.20 2.80
N ALA A 345 -9.57 -15.90 2.61
CA ALA A 345 -10.52 -14.92 2.12
C ALA A 345 -9.79 -13.81 1.33
N VAL A 346 -10.41 -13.33 0.26
CA VAL A 346 -9.96 -12.18 -0.53
C VAL A 346 -11.15 -11.22 -0.63
N LEU A 347 -11.13 -10.14 0.17
CA LEU A 347 -12.28 -9.30 0.46
C LEU A 347 -11.88 -7.83 0.62
N PRO A 348 -12.84 -6.87 0.53
CA PRO A 348 -12.65 -5.50 0.96
C PRO A 348 -12.24 -5.39 2.43
N PRO A 349 -11.52 -4.32 2.86
CA PRO A 349 -10.99 -4.19 4.22
C PRO A 349 -12.05 -4.26 5.33
N ASP A 350 -13.22 -3.66 5.13
CA ASP A 350 -14.35 -3.71 6.06
C ASP A 350 -14.90 -5.13 6.22
N GLN A 351 -14.97 -5.90 5.12
CA GLN A 351 -15.40 -7.30 5.14
C GLN A 351 -14.33 -8.21 5.77
N LEU A 352 -13.06 -7.89 5.61
CA LEU A 352 -11.98 -8.58 6.34
C LEU A 352 -12.13 -8.37 7.84
N ALA A 353 -12.51 -7.17 8.30
CA ALA A 353 -12.82 -6.91 9.71
C ALA A 353 -13.94 -7.83 10.24
N LEU A 354 -15.02 -8.01 9.48
CA LEU A 354 -16.11 -8.92 9.85
C LEU A 354 -15.64 -10.38 9.98
N ARG A 355 -14.69 -10.80 9.12
CA ARG A 355 -14.07 -12.14 9.24
C ARG A 355 -13.21 -12.28 10.50
N VAL A 356 -12.48 -11.22 10.89
CA VAL A 356 -11.76 -11.20 12.18
C VAL A 356 -12.73 -11.35 13.34
N VAL A 357 -13.84 -10.61 13.34
CA VAL A 357 -14.88 -10.68 14.38
C VAL A 357 -15.45 -12.10 14.49
N ALA A 358 -15.84 -12.71 13.37
CA ALA A 358 -16.37 -14.07 13.33
C ALA A 358 -15.37 -15.08 13.90
N ALA A 359 -14.09 -14.99 13.52
CA ALA A 359 -13.03 -15.88 14.00
C ALA A 359 -12.78 -15.75 15.52
N VAL A 360 -12.87 -14.54 16.07
CA VAL A 360 -12.71 -14.28 17.52
C VAL A 360 -13.92 -14.79 18.29
N SER A 361 -15.13 -14.65 17.74
CA SER A 361 -16.37 -15.07 18.40
C SER A 361 -16.58 -16.59 18.35
N GLY A 362 -15.89 -17.29 17.45
CA GLY A 362 -16.07 -18.74 17.24
C GLY A 362 -17.39 -19.07 16.54
N ALA A 363 -17.91 -18.09 15.74
CA ALA A 363 -19.15 -18.20 14.99
C ALA A 363 -18.90 -18.72 13.57
#